data_070fcb4f877ef7f32f6b4d00e570d306
#
_entry.id   070fcb4f877ef7f32f6b4d00e570d306
#
_cell.length_a   1.000
_cell.length_b   1.000
_cell.length_c   1.000
_cell.angle_alpha   90.00
_cell.angle_beta   90.00
_cell.angle_gamma   90.00
#
_symmetry.space_group_name_H-M   'P 1'
#
loop_
_entity.id
_entity.type
_entity.pdbx_description
1 polymer ?
#
loop_
_entity_poly.entity_id
_entity_poly.type
_entity_poly.pdbx_seq_one_letter_code
_entity_poly.pdbx_strand_id
1 'polypeptide(L)'
;METMLDPSTFDPARFEANATAATRLLRALANERRLMILCQLTGGERSVGELLPLIGLSQSALSQHLAVLRSDGLVATRREGVSIRYRIADPAAAQVLATLATIFCSDDVEIPNAEPPAFVDA
;
A
#
# COMPACT_ATOMS: atom_id res chain seq x y z
N MET A 1 -10.97 -20.18 -12.73
CA MET A 1 -10.22 -19.15 -12.62
C MET A 1 -8.80 -19.44 -12.81
N GLU A 2 -8.10 -18.58 -13.39
CA GLU A 2 -6.81 -18.76 -13.63
C GLU A 2 -5.93 -18.60 -12.49
N THR A 3 -4.88 -19.27 -12.38
CA THR A 3 -3.91 -19.10 -11.36
C THR A 3 -3.11 -17.94 -11.64
N MET A 4 -2.54 -17.36 -10.65
CA MET A 4 -1.70 -16.25 -10.81
C MET A 4 -0.34 -16.61 -11.22
N LEU A 5 0.11 -17.83 -10.99
CA LEU A 5 1.42 -18.26 -11.41
C LEU A 5 1.25 -19.24 -12.55
N ASP A 6 1.77 -18.89 -13.69
CA ASP A 6 1.78 -19.74 -14.84
C ASP A 6 3.11 -20.48 -14.83
N PRO A 7 3.13 -21.80 -14.69
CA PRO A 7 4.41 -22.52 -14.61
C PRO A 7 5.32 -22.27 -15.79
N SER A 8 4.76 -21.93 -16.93
CA SER A 8 5.59 -21.72 -18.10
C SER A 8 6.31 -20.36 -18.05
N THR A 9 5.83 -19.44 -17.22
CA THR A 9 6.47 -18.13 -17.13
C THR A 9 7.15 -17.90 -15.80
N PHE A 10 6.96 -18.77 -14.82
CA PHE A 10 7.59 -18.59 -13.52
C PHE A 10 8.98 -19.20 -13.54
N ASP A 11 9.98 -18.39 -13.25
CA ASP A 11 11.37 -18.81 -13.21
C ASP A 11 11.87 -18.68 -11.78
N PRO A 12 12.01 -19.77 -11.05
CA PRO A 12 12.43 -19.70 -9.66
C PRO A 12 13.79 -19.06 -9.45
N ALA A 13 14.73 -19.29 -10.33
CA ALA A 13 16.05 -18.72 -10.18
C ALA A 13 16.01 -17.20 -10.32
N ARG A 14 15.21 -16.73 -11.28
CA ARG A 14 15.08 -15.30 -11.48
C ARG A 14 14.33 -14.66 -10.30
N PHE A 15 13.32 -15.33 -9.79
CA PHE A 15 12.59 -14.81 -8.64
C PHE A 15 13.51 -14.78 -7.43
N GLU A 16 14.35 -15.80 -7.26
CA GLU A 16 15.26 -15.83 -6.14
C GLU A 16 16.23 -14.66 -6.19
N ALA A 17 16.69 -14.29 -7.38
CA ALA A 17 17.60 -13.17 -7.53
C ALA A 17 16.93 -11.85 -7.11
N ASN A 18 15.61 -11.78 -7.20
CA ASN A 18 14.87 -10.58 -6.86
C ASN A 18 14.14 -10.67 -5.51
N ALA A 19 14.42 -11.72 -4.75
CA ALA A 19 13.69 -11.94 -3.50
C ALA A 19 13.90 -10.83 -2.49
N THR A 20 15.07 -10.22 -2.48
CA THR A 20 15.33 -9.12 -1.56
C THR A 20 14.39 -7.94 -1.84
N ALA A 21 14.23 -7.62 -3.13
CA ALA A 21 13.35 -6.52 -3.50
C ALA A 21 11.89 -6.87 -3.16
N ALA A 22 11.48 -8.10 -3.40
CA ALA A 22 10.13 -8.52 -3.09
C ALA A 22 9.87 -8.47 -1.59
N THR A 23 10.85 -8.91 -0.80
CA THR A 23 10.70 -8.89 0.66
C THR A 23 10.62 -7.47 1.18
N ARG A 24 11.42 -6.57 0.62
CA ARG A 24 11.37 -5.18 1.03
C ARG A 24 9.99 -4.58 0.77
N LEU A 25 9.41 -4.87 -0.39
CA LEU A 25 8.07 -4.41 -0.71
C LEU A 25 7.06 -4.97 0.29
N LEU A 26 7.13 -6.26 0.57
CA LEU A 26 6.19 -6.88 1.48
C LEU A 26 6.30 -6.32 2.90
N ARG A 27 7.52 -6.03 3.34
CA ARG A 27 7.70 -5.45 4.67
C ARG A 27 7.08 -4.07 4.76
N ALA A 28 7.22 -3.29 3.71
CA ALA A 28 6.65 -1.94 3.71
C ALA A 28 5.13 -2.01 3.74
N LEU A 29 4.54 -3.03 3.12
CA LEU A 29 3.10 -3.18 3.10
C LEU A 29 2.54 -3.86 4.35
N ALA A 30 3.36 -4.57 5.10
CA ALA A 30 2.90 -5.36 6.24
C ALA A 30 2.74 -4.52 7.51
N ASN A 31 1.95 -3.46 7.40
CA ASN A 31 1.64 -2.58 8.52
C ASN A 31 0.28 -1.98 8.22
N GLU A 32 -0.67 -2.19 9.10
CA GLU A 32 -2.05 -1.76 8.84
C GLU A 32 -2.19 -0.31 8.49
N ARG A 33 -1.49 0.55 9.20
CA ARG A 33 -1.61 1.99 8.97
C ARG A 33 -1.03 2.39 7.63
N ARG A 34 0.14 1.84 7.30
CA ARG A 34 0.75 2.13 6.00
C ARG A 34 -0.10 1.58 4.87
N LEU A 35 -0.68 0.39 5.08
CA LEU A 35 -1.52 -0.20 4.07
C LEU A 35 -2.75 0.68 3.81
N MET A 36 -3.34 1.22 4.86
CA MET A 36 -4.50 2.10 4.70
C MET A 36 -4.12 3.41 4.00
N ILE A 37 -2.94 3.94 4.31
CA ILE A 37 -2.48 5.15 3.63
C ILE A 37 -2.35 4.87 2.13
N LEU A 38 -1.71 3.78 1.78
CA LEU A 38 -1.51 3.44 0.37
C LEU A 38 -2.85 3.19 -0.34
N CYS A 39 -3.79 2.57 0.34
CA CYS A 39 -5.10 2.35 -0.24
C CYS A 39 -5.79 3.69 -0.56
N GLN A 40 -5.63 4.68 0.31
CA GLN A 40 -6.22 5.99 0.05
C GLN A 40 -5.54 6.71 -1.12
N LEU A 41 -4.31 6.33 -1.42
CA LEU A 41 -3.60 6.95 -2.53
C LEU A 41 -3.84 6.26 -3.85
N THR A 42 -4.52 5.11 -3.87
CA THR A 42 -4.79 4.41 -5.12
C THR A 42 -5.72 5.20 -6.01
N GLY A 43 -6.52 6.08 -5.44
CA GLY A 43 -7.44 6.89 -6.22
C GLY A 43 -6.85 8.17 -6.76
N GLY A 44 -5.62 8.48 -6.41
CA GLY A 44 -4.97 9.70 -6.88
C GLY A 44 -4.18 10.37 -5.78
N GLU A 45 -3.58 11.49 -6.11
CA GLU A 45 -2.76 12.23 -5.15
C GLU A 45 -3.58 12.78 -4.01
N ARG A 46 -2.98 12.84 -2.82
CA ARG A 46 -3.61 13.47 -1.67
C ARG A 46 -2.55 14.16 -0.83
N SER A 47 -2.95 15.24 -0.18
CA SER A 47 -2.09 15.93 0.78
C SER A 47 -2.26 15.30 2.15
N VAL A 48 -1.41 15.66 3.09
CA VAL A 48 -1.53 15.22 4.48
C VAL A 48 -2.89 15.65 5.04
N GLY A 49 -3.30 16.89 4.73
CA GLY A 49 -4.58 17.37 5.22
C GLY A 49 -5.76 16.58 4.72
N GLU A 50 -5.65 16.04 3.49
CA GLU A 50 -6.71 15.21 2.94
C GLU A 50 -6.68 13.80 3.52
N LEU A 51 -5.50 13.32 3.88
CA LEU A 51 -5.37 11.97 4.41
C LEU A 51 -5.77 11.86 5.88
N LEU A 52 -5.50 12.90 6.65
CA LEU A 52 -5.76 12.85 8.09
C LEU A 52 -7.16 12.38 8.48
N PRO A 53 -8.22 12.95 7.92
CA PRO A 53 -9.55 12.51 8.33
C PRO A 53 -9.88 11.11 7.86
N LEU A 54 -9.14 10.58 6.89
CA LEU A 54 -9.43 9.27 6.36
C LEU A 54 -8.70 8.15 7.09
N ILE A 55 -7.58 8.48 7.76
CA ILE A 55 -6.74 7.45 8.33
C ILE A 55 -6.92 7.31 9.84
N GLY A 56 -7.27 8.40 10.53
CA GLY A 56 -7.47 8.33 11.97
C GLY A 56 -6.19 8.33 12.77
N LEU A 57 -5.11 8.87 12.23
CA LEU A 57 -3.86 9.00 12.94
C LEU A 57 -3.61 10.45 13.30
N SER A 58 -2.71 10.69 14.24
CA SER A 58 -2.23 12.04 14.48
C SER A 58 -1.41 12.48 13.27
N GLN A 59 -1.28 13.78 13.10
CA GLN A 59 -0.48 14.30 12.00
C GLN A 59 0.96 13.83 12.10
N SER A 60 1.49 13.77 13.31
CA SER A 60 2.86 13.32 13.52
C SER A 60 3.04 11.86 13.08
N ALA A 61 2.11 10.99 13.48
CA ALA A 61 2.19 9.58 13.11
C ALA A 61 2.03 9.40 11.61
N LEU A 62 1.09 10.12 11.01
CA LEU A 62 0.88 10.03 9.57
C LEU A 62 2.13 10.47 8.83
N SER A 63 2.74 11.57 9.25
CA SER A 63 3.95 12.08 8.61
C SER A 63 5.10 11.08 8.72
N GLN A 64 5.21 10.40 9.86
CA GLN A 64 6.25 9.38 10.02
C GLN A 64 6.05 8.21 9.08
N HIS A 65 4.81 7.75 8.94
CA HIS A 65 4.54 6.65 8.01
C HIS A 65 4.80 7.07 6.58
N LEU A 66 4.42 8.29 6.22
CA LEU A 66 4.66 8.78 4.87
C LEU A 66 6.16 8.90 4.59
N ALA A 67 6.93 9.29 5.60
CA ALA A 67 8.38 9.38 5.44
C ALA A 67 9.00 8.01 5.17
N VAL A 68 8.54 6.98 5.86
CA VAL A 68 9.01 5.61 5.63
C VAL A 68 8.64 5.16 4.23
N LEU A 69 7.41 5.38 3.83
CA LEU A 69 6.95 4.97 2.50
C LEU A 69 7.72 5.69 1.42
N ARG A 70 8.03 6.96 1.63
CA ARG A 70 8.79 7.72 0.67
C ARG A 70 10.23 7.23 0.60
N SER A 71 10.82 6.97 1.75
CA SER A 71 12.19 6.46 1.81
C SER A 71 12.30 5.11 1.12
N ASP A 72 11.26 4.29 1.19
CA ASP A 72 11.25 2.99 0.54
C ASP A 72 10.84 3.07 -0.93
N GLY A 73 10.58 4.26 -1.44
CA GLY A 73 10.26 4.43 -2.85
C GLY A 73 8.85 4.07 -3.23
N LEU A 74 7.97 3.85 -2.25
CA LEU A 74 6.59 3.46 -2.54
C LEU A 74 5.72 4.64 -2.89
N VAL A 75 6.03 5.81 -2.34
CA VAL A 75 5.29 7.02 -2.66
C VAL A 75 6.27 8.09 -3.10
N ALA A 76 5.76 9.02 -3.87
CA ALA A 76 6.51 10.19 -4.32
C ALA A 76 5.69 11.43 -3.98
N THR A 77 6.34 12.57 -3.96
CA THR A 77 5.68 13.81 -3.60
C THR A 77 5.76 14.81 -4.73
N ARG A 78 4.82 15.73 -4.71
CA ARG A 78 4.79 16.85 -5.64
C ARG A 78 4.34 18.08 -4.84
N ARG A 79 5.03 19.17 -5.04
CA ARG A 79 4.65 20.40 -4.36
C ARG A 79 3.59 21.12 -5.18
N GLU A 80 2.55 21.58 -4.52
CA GLU A 80 1.52 22.37 -5.17
C GLU A 80 1.24 23.54 -4.22
N GLY A 81 1.81 24.69 -4.52
CA GLY A 81 1.71 25.84 -3.62
C GLY A 81 2.41 25.54 -2.31
N VAL A 82 1.69 25.67 -1.22
CA VAL A 82 2.22 25.35 0.10
C VAL A 82 1.93 23.91 0.50
N SER A 83 1.24 23.15 -0.35
CA SER A 83 0.89 21.77 -0.03
C SER A 83 1.87 20.82 -0.67
N ILE A 84 2.08 19.70 0.00
CA ILE A 84 2.82 18.58 -0.56
C ILE A 84 1.82 17.49 -0.83
N ARG A 85 1.78 17.00 -2.05
CA ARG A 85 0.86 15.96 -2.46
C ARG A 85 1.63 14.66 -2.62
N TYR A 86 1.04 13.57 -2.15
CA TYR A 86 1.65 12.25 -2.17
C TYR A 86 0.93 11.37 -3.18
N ARG A 87 1.67 10.52 -3.86
CA ARG A 87 1.07 9.55 -4.79
C ARG A 87 1.85 8.25 -4.71
N ILE A 88 1.24 7.17 -5.14
CA ILE A 88 1.93 5.89 -5.24
C ILE A 88 2.89 5.98 -6.43
N ALA A 89 4.14 5.66 -6.19
CA ALA A 89 5.19 5.76 -7.22
C ALA A 89 5.68 4.42 -7.72
N ASP A 90 5.53 3.36 -6.93
CA ASP A 90 6.06 2.05 -7.27
C ASP A 90 4.98 1.24 -8.00
N PRO A 91 5.19 0.88 -9.27
CA PRO A 91 4.18 0.10 -10.00
C PRO A 91 3.93 -1.27 -9.38
N ALA A 92 4.95 -1.87 -8.76
CA ALA A 92 4.77 -3.16 -8.11
C ALA A 92 3.84 -3.02 -6.91
N ALA A 93 4.00 -1.96 -6.14
CA ALA A 93 3.12 -1.70 -5.01
C ALA A 93 1.68 -1.50 -5.50
N ALA A 94 1.52 -0.77 -6.60
CA ALA A 94 0.19 -0.54 -7.15
C ALA A 94 -0.48 -1.85 -7.55
N GLN A 95 0.28 -2.77 -8.13
CA GLN A 95 -0.26 -4.06 -8.53
C GLN A 95 -0.67 -4.90 -7.33
N VAL A 96 0.15 -4.93 -6.29
CA VAL A 96 -0.16 -5.70 -5.09
C VAL A 96 -1.39 -5.11 -4.41
N LEU A 97 -1.47 -3.79 -4.32
CA LEU A 97 -2.62 -3.15 -3.70
C LEU A 97 -3.90 -3.43 -4.48
N ALA A 98 -3.83 -3.45 -5.80
CA ALA A 98 -4.99 -3.76 -6.62
C ALA A 98 -5.45 -5.20 -6.35
N THR A 99 -4.52 -6.12 -6.20
CA THR A 99 -4.85 -7.50 -5.90
C THR A 99 -5.48 -7.62 -4.53
N LEU A 100 -4.92 -6.94 -3.53
CA LEU A 100 -5.48 -6.96 -2.19
C LEU A 100 -6.89 -6.36 -2.17
N ALA A 101 -7.10 -5.31 -2.93
CA ALA A 101 -8.41 -4.70 -3.01
C ALA A 101 -9.42 -5.67 -3.62
N THR A 102 -9.00 -6.42 -4.63
CA THR A 102 -9.86 -7.42 -5.24
C THR A 102 -10.25 -8.49 -4.23
N ILE A 103 -9.30 -8.91 -3.40
CA ILE A 103 -9.54 -9.96 -2.43
C ILE A 103 -10.37 -9.47 -1.25
N PHE A 104 -10.04 -8.31 -0.72
CA PHE A 104 -10.59 -7.86 0.56
C PHE A 104 -11.69 -6.81 0.47
N CYS A 105 -11.91 -6.21 -0.68
CA CYS A 105 -12.91 -5.18 -0.83
C CYS A 105 -14.13 -5.63 -1.64
N SER A 106 -14.13 -6.88 -2.12
CA SER A 106 -15.23 -7.39 -2.89
C SER A 106 -16.31 -7.90 -1.95
N ASP A 107 -17.54 -7.54 -2.20
CA ASP A 107 -18.66 -8.00 -1.39
C ASP A 107 -18.96 -9.48 -1.64
N ASP A 108 -18.44 -10.02 -2.73
CA ASP A 108 -18.70 -11.40 -3.09
C ASP A 108 -17.71 -12.37 -2.47
N VAL A 109 -16.69 -11.88 -1.78
CA VAL A 109 -15.66 -12.73 -1.22
C VAL A 109 -15.76 -12.77 0.28
N GLU A 110 -15.81 -14.00 0.83
CA GLU A 110 -15.84 -14.12 2.24
C GLU A 110 -14.43 -14.36 2.71
N ILE A 111 -13.96 -13.60 3.65
CA ILE A 111 -12.58 -13.68 4.13
C ILE A 111 -12.57 -14.43 5.45
N PRO A 112 -11.98 -15.62 5.49
CA PRO A 112 -11.89 -16.37 6.75
C PRO A 112 -11.06 -15.57 7.75
N ASN A 113 -11.50 -15.58 8.98
CA ASN A 113 -10.80 -14.89 10.07
C ASN A 113 -10.71 -13.38 9.90
N ALA A 114 -11.59 -12.81 9.10
CA ALA A 114 -11.61 -11.35 8.97
C ALA A 114 -12.12 -10.75 10.27
N GLU A 115 -11.51 -9.67 10.69
CA GLU A 115 -11.88 -8.99 11.91
C GLU A 115 -12.23 -7.56 11.64
N PRO A 116 -13.03 -6.95 12.48
CA PRO A 116 -13.34 -5.54 12.29
C PRO A 116 -12.08 -4.70 12.42
N PRO A 117 -12.07 -3.54 11.80
CA PRO A 117 -10.89 -2.67 11.89
C PRO A 117 -10.60 -2.30 13.32
N ALA A 118 -9.33 -2.26 13.65
CA ALA A 118 -8.90 -1.97 14.99
C ALA A 118 -8.18 -0.65 15.13
N PHE A 119 -8.13 0.15 14.09
CA PHE A 119 -7.40 1.39 14.19
C PHE A 119 -8.30 2.57 14.44
N VAL A 120 -9.47 2.35 14.96
CA VAL A 120 -10.37 3.45 15.20
C VAL A 120 -9.90 4.36 16.27
N ASP A 121 -9.05 3.88 17.13
CA ASP A 121 -8.57 4.69 18.16
C ASP A 121 -7.21 5.07 18.03
N ALA A 122 -6.70 5.14 16.92
CA ALA A 122 -5.31 5.45 16.67
C ALA A 122 -4.91 6.82 17.12
#